data_f5add8fd724fa2df634400168e3b57ef
#
_entry.id   f5add8fd724fa2df634400168e3b57ef
#
_cell.length_a   1.000
_cell.length_b   1.000
_cell.length_c   1.000
_cell.angle_alpha   90.00
_cell.angle_beta   90.00
_cell.angle_gamma   90.00
#
_symmetry.space_group_name_H-M   'P 1'
#
loop_
_entity.id
_entity.type
_entity.pdbx_description
1 polymer ?
#
loop_
_entity_poly.entity_id
_entity_poly.type
_entity_poly.pdbx_seq_one_letter_code
_entity_poly.pdbx_strand_id
1 'polypeptide(L)'
;MKGVEENRMIRGIFVTGTGTDVGKTITVAGVMRRLLRHGVDAMVMKPVQTGAYHDATGHATAPDIDFVLQTTGLTVDDKTMHHLAPYLYEPACSPHLAARLARRPIHLEVILENARVLAERHRLLVVEGAGGLMVPLNESETMLDLAAAMAMPVLLVGHSGLGAINHVLLSLEALRSRNLKILGVILNDTLTVADHDRFIHDDNLHAIQSFGNIRVLARIPWLGAPPDPDLLDRALGAWDLHKEL
;
A
#
# COMPACT_ATOMS: atom_id res chain seq x y z
N MET A 1 -15.48 20.80 31.14
CA MET A 1 -14.55 19.66 31.11
C MET A 1 -14.69 19.02 29.73
N LYS A 2 -13.83 19.38 28.80
CA LYS A 2 -13.75 18.70 27.50
C LYS A 2 -12.98 17.41 27.76
N GLY A 3 -13.66 16.26 27.51
CA GLY A 3 -13.03 14.97 27.62
C GLY A 3 -11.80 14.88 26.74
N VAL A 4 -10.74 14.30 27.29
CA VAL A 4 -9.58 13.86 26.55
C VAL A 4 -10.11 12.76 25.61
N GLU A 5 -10.27 13.09 24.31
CA GLU A 5 -10.47 12.08 23.29
C GLU A 5 -9.26 11.17 23.36
N GLU A 6 -9.46 9.97 23.89
CA GLU A 6 -8.48 8.90 23.81
C GLU A 6 -8.12 8.73 22.33
N ASN A 7 -6.89 9.05 22.01
CA ASN A 7 -6.31 8.90 20.67
C ASN A 7 -6.28 7.41 20.33
N ARG A 8 -7.43 6.88 19.88
CA ARG A 8 -7.59 5.46 19.56
C ARG A 8 -6.61 5.12 18.46
N MET A 9 -5.61 4.30 18.75
CA MET A 9 -4.63 3.85 17.76
C MET A 9 -5.35 3.25 16.56
N ILE A 10 -5.05 3.75 15.36
CA ILE A 10 -5.56 3.20 14.10
C ILE A 10 -4.94 1.82 13.92
N ARG A 11 -5.75 0.78 13.95
CA ARG A 11 -5.28 -0.58 13.70
C ARG A 11 -5.22 -0.83 12.20
N GLY A 12 -4.12 -1.38 11.72
CA GLY A 12 -4.00 -1.64 10.29
C GLY A 12 -2.60 -2.03 9.85
N ILE A 13 -2.42 -2.02 8.54
CA ILE A 13 -1.17 -2.25 7.84
C ILE A 13 -0.93 -1.08 6.90
N PHE A 14 0.25 -0.50 6.94
CA PHE A 14 0.69 0.46 5.94
C PHE A 14 1.49 -0.28 4.86
N VAL A 15 0.96 -0.33 3.65
CA VAL A 15 1.60 -0.96 2.49
C VAL A 15 2.36 0.09 1.71
N THR A 16 3.67 0.01 1.68
CA THR A 16 4.55 0.89 0.91
C THR A 16 5.33 0.11 -0.13
N GLY A 17 5.96 0.81 -1.05
CA GLY A 17 6.78 0.19 -2.08
C GLY A 17 8.19 0.73 -2.15
N THR A 18 9.07 -0.01 -2.82
CA THR A 18 10.40 0.48 -3.19
C THR A 18 10.35 1.53 -4.31
N GLY A 19 9.17 1.71 -4.94
CA GLY A 19 8.93 2.66 -6.01
C GLY A 19 7.50 2.60 -6.55
N THR A 20 7.29 3.21 -7.71
CA THR A 20 6.03 3.11 -8.47
C THR A 20 6.02 1.78 -9.24
N ASP A 21 4.84 1.25 -9.55
CA ASP A 21 4.58 0.03 -10.34
C ASP A 21 5.24 -1.26 -9.83
N VAL A 22 5.61 -1.29 -8.54
CA VAL A 22 6.17 -2.49 -7.90
C VAL A 22 5.10 -3.49 -7.42
N GLY A 23 3.80 -3.20 -7.66
CA GLY A 23 2.68 -4.08 -7.32
C GLY A 23 2.05 -3.83 -5.94
N LYS A 24 2.11 -2.59 -5.42
CA LYS A 24 1.44 -2.24 -4.16
C LYS A 24 -0.05 -2.54 -4.20
N THR A 25 -0.76 -2.06 -5.22
CA THR A 25 -2.21 -2.21 -5.37
C THR A 25 -2.63 -3.68 -5.48
N ILE A 26 -1.86 -4.48 -6.22
CA ILE A 26 -2.05 -5.95 -6.28
C ILE A 26 -1.88 -6.57 -4.89
N THR A 27 -0.82 -6.19 -4.17
CA THR A 27 -0.57 -6.68 -2.81
C THR A 27 -1.69 -6.29 -1.85
N VAL A 28 -2.15 -5.03 -1.91
CA VAL A 28 -3.28 -4.53 -1.10
C VAL A 28 -4.55 -5.31 -1.40
N ALA A 29 -4.87 -5.54 -2.67
CA ALA A 29 -6.03 -6.34 -3.04
C ALA A 29 -5.96 -7.78 -2.47
N GLY A 30 -4.80 -8.42 -2.54
CA GLY A 30 -4.59 -9.76 -1.98
C GLY A 30 -4.70 -9.79 -0.45
N VAL A 31 -4.11 -8.80 0.23
CA VAL A 31 -4.22 -8.66 1.69
C VAL A 31 -5.69 -8.46 2.09
N MET A 32 -6.41 -7.56 1.42
CA MET A 32 -7.83 -7.30 1.66
C MET A 32 -8.68 -8.56 1.44
N ARG A 33 -8.54 -9.25 0.31
CA ARG A 33 -9.25 -10.52 0.04
C ARG A 33 -9.03 -11.53 1.16
N ARG A 34 -7.78 -11.67 1.61
CA ARG A 34 -7.43 -12.62 2.66
C ARG A 34 -8.08 -12.25 4.00
N LEU A 35 -8.03 -10.97 4.41
CA LEU A 35 -8.69 -10.49 5.62
C LEU A 35 -10.20 -10.75 5.58
N LEU A 36 -10.87 -10.38 4.51
CA LEU A 36 -12.31 -10.56 4.34
C LEU A 36 -12.73 -12.03 4.34
N ARG A 37 -11.97 -12.91 3.68
CA ARG A 37 -12.23 -14.36 3.69
C ARG A 37 -12.11 -14.98 5.10
N HIS A 38 -11.30 -14.41 5.96
CA HIS A 38 -11.20 -14.80 7.37
C HIS A 38 -12.19 -14.07 8.29
N GLY A 39 -13.18 -13.37 7.73
CA GLY A 39 -14.22 -12.68 8.49
C GLY A 39 -13.71 -11.43 9.23
N VAL A 40 -12.55 -10.89 8.84
CA VAL A 40 -12.03 -9.64 9.41
C VAL A 40 -12.71 -8.47 8.71
N ASP A 41 -13.38 -7.62 9.49
CA ASP A 41 -13.88 -6.34 9.00
C ASP A 41 -12.69 -5.41 8.70
N ALA A 42 -12.34 -5.28 7.44
CA ALA A 42 -11.22 -4.49 6.95
C ALA A 42 -11.65 -3.55 5.83
N MET A 43 -11.01 -2.37 5.77
CA MET A 43 -11.22 -1.40 4.70
C MET A 43 -9.88 -0.91 4.15
N VAL A 44 -9.87 -0.65 2.84
CA VAL A 44 -8.72 -0.07 2.14
C VAL A 44 -8.72 1.45 2.24
N MET A 45 -7.53 2.07 2.25
CA MET A 45 -7.36 3.50 2.10
C MET A 45 -6.18 3.80 1.17
N LYS A 46 -6.36 4.72 0.23
CA LYS A 46 -5.31 5.31 -0.62
C LYS A 46 -5.22 6.79 -0.32
N PRO A 47 -4.41 7.23 0.63
CA PRO A 47 -4.39 8.63 1.11
C PRO A 47 -4.21 9.66 -0.01
N VAL A 48 -3.38 9.33 -1.00
CA VAL A 48 -3.12 10.17 -2.15
C VAL A 48 -3.15 9.31 -3.41
N GLN A 49 -4.13 9.58 -4.27
CA GLN A 49 -4.24 9.00 -5.61
C GLN A 49 -3.82 10.03 -6.64
N THR A 50 -2.81 9.74 -7.43
CA THR A 50 -2.47 10.45 -8.68
C THR A 50 -2.90 9.63 -9.88
N GLY A 51 -3.14 10.26 -11.02
CA GLY A 51 -3.72 9.59 -12.19
C GLY A 51 -5.21 9.27 -12.02
N ALA A 52 -5.91 10.03 -11.16
CA ALA A 52 -7.36 10.00 -11.09
C ALA A 52 -7.97 10.53 -12.40
N TYR A 53 -9.17 10.09 -12.71
CA TYR A 53 -9.91 10.60 -13.87
C TYR A 53 -11.39 10.73 -13.50
N HIS A 54 -12.16 11.41 -14.36
CA HIS A 54 -13.60 11.46 -14.21
C HIS A 54 -14.22 10.41 -15.13
N ASP A 55 -15.14 9.61 -14.61
CA ASP A 55 -15.89 8.65 -15.38
C ASP A 55 -16.94 9.35 -16.28
N ALA A 56 -17.70 8.57 -17.05
CA ALA A 56 -18.74 9.08 -17.94
C ALA A 56 -19.88 9.83 -17.21
N THR A 57 -20.03 9.66 -15.90
CA THR A 57 -21.01 10.33 -15.04
C THR A 57 -20.45 11.58 -14.37
N GLY A 58 -19.15 11.85 -14.53
CA GLY A 58 -18.45 12.98 -13.94
C GLY A 58 -17.95 12.72 -12.51
N HIS A 59 -18.02 11.48 -12.01
CA HIS A 59 -17.44 11.12 -10.72
C HIS A 59 -15.92 10.98 -10.84
N ALA A 60 -15.19 11.56 -9.87
CA ALA A 60 -13.75 11.35 -9.76
C ALA A 60 -13.47 9.93 -9.29
N THR A 61 -12.66 9.21 -10.06
CA THR A 61 -12.29 7.81 -9.78
C THR A 61 -10.94 7.74 -9.07
N ALA A 62 -10.79 6.73 -8.26
CA ALA A 62 -9.54 6.36 -7.61
C ALA A 62 -9.11 4.97 -8.11
N PRO A 63 -8.36 4.86 -9.22
CA PRO A 63 -8.08 3.59 -9.90
C PRO A 63 -7.57 2.48 -8.99
N ASP A 64 -6.69 2.80 -8.03
CA ASP A 64 -6.16 1.81 -7.10
C ASP A 64 -7.25 1.32 -6.13
N ILE A 65 -8.09 2.22 -5.61
CA ILE A 65 -9.23 1.85 -4.75
C ILE A 65 -10.25 1.05 -5.55
N ASP A 66 -10.61 1.51 -6.75
CA ASP A 66 -11.60 0.84 -7.61
C ASP A 66 -11.17 -0.60 -7.91
N PHE A 67 -9.88 -0.80 -8.22
CA PHE A 67 -9.31 -2.13 -8.42
C PHE A 67 -9.45 -3.02 -7.17
N VAL A 68 -9.15 -2.49 -5.98
CA VAL A 68 -9.26 -3.25 -4.73
C VAL A 68 -10.72 -3.58 -4.43
N LEU A 69 -11.64 -2.63 -4.56
CA LEU A 69 -13.07 -2.83 -4.34
C LEU A 69 -13.63 -3.89 -5.30
N GLN A 70 -13.32 -3.77 -6.59
CA GLN A 70 -13.71 -4.76 -7.60
C GLN A 70 -13.18 -6.16 -7.28
N THR A 71 -11.88 -6.26 -6.93
CA THR A 71 -11.21 -7.53 -6.64
C THR A 71 -11.75 -8.21 -5.37
N THR A 72 -12.24 -7.42 -4.41
CA THR A 72 -12.79 -7.91 -3.13
C THR A 72 -14.30 -8.09 -3.13
N GLY A 73 -15.01 -7.51 -4.09
CA GLY A 73 -16.46 -7.46 -4.12
C GLY A 73 -17.06 -6.48 -3.10
N LEU A 74 -16.27 -5.60 -2.51
CA LEU A 74 -16.75 -4.55 -1.62
C LEU A 74 -17.40 -3.43 -2.43
N THR A 75 -18.47 -2.85 -1.86
CA THR A 75 -19.12 -1.65 -2.38
C THR A 75 -19.16 -0.59 -1.29
N VAL A 76 -18.97 0.66 -1.68
CA VAL A 76 -18.99 1.81 -0.78
C VAL A 76 -19.84 2.94 -1.39
N ASP A 77 -20.36 3.81 -0.54
CA ASP A 77 -21.02 5.03 -0.97
C ASP A 77 -20.00 6.17 -1.22
N ASP A 78 -20.46 7.25 -1.87
CA ASP A 78 -19.60 8.40 -2.21
C ASP A 78 -18.98 9.05 -0.96
N LYS A 79 -19.70 9.06 0.17
CA LYS A 79 -19.18 9.63 1.43
C LYS A 79 -18.00 8.81 1.95
N THR A 80 -18.13 7.48 1.91
CA THR A 80 -17.06 6.57 2.28
C THR A 80 -15.90 6.69 1.31
N MET A 81 -16.16 6.76 -0.02
CA MET A 81 -15.11 6.94 -1.03
C MET A 81 -14.23 8.15 -0.75
N HIS A 82 -14.81 9.28 -0.31
CA HIS A 82 -14.03 10.46 0.08
C HIS A 82 -13.02 10.19 1.22
N HIS A 83 -13.39 9.33 2.18
CA HIS A 83 -12.47 8.94 3.25
C HIS A 83 -11.42 7.92 2.78
N LEU A 84 -11.76 7.05 1.81
CA LEU A 84 -10.80 6.09 1.25
C LEU A 84 -9.69 6.79 0.47
N ALA A 85 -10.02 7.87 -0.27
CA ALA A 85 -9.09 8.60 -1.12
C ALA A 85 -9.27 10.13 -0.94
N PRO A 86 -8.82 10.69 0.21
CA PRO A 86 -9.04 12.12 0.51
C PRO A 86 -8.34 13.07 -0.47
N TYR A 87 -7.28 12.61 -1.13
CA TYR A 87 -6.59 13.38 -2.16
C TYR A 87 -6.61 12.65 -3.49
N LEU A 88 -7.38 13.19 -4.43
CA LEU A 88 -7.46 12.73 -5.82
C LEU A 88 -6.87 13.82 -6.72
N TYR A 89 -5.91 13.44 -7.56
CA TYR A 89 -5.25 14.31 -8.54
C TYR A 89 -5.23 13.65 -9.91
N GLU A 90 -5.67 14.37 -10.95
CA GLU A 90 -5.66 13.88 -12.32
C GLU A 90 -4.26 13.65 -12.90
N PRO A 91 -3.26 14.55 -12.68
CA PRO A 91 -1.94 14.31 -13.22
C PRO A 91 -1.31 13.05 -12.65
N ALA A 92 -0.90 12.11 -13.53
CA ALA A 92 -0.14 10.91 -13.17
C ALA A 92 1.33 11.28 -12.94
N CYS A 93 1.61 11.92 -11.81
CA CYS A 93 2.95 12.34 -11.41
C CYS A 93 3.14 12.20 -9.88
N SER A 94 4.27 12.67 -9.36
CA SER A 94 4.50 12.61 -7.91
C SER A 94 3.48 13.44 -7.12
N PRO A 95 3.07 13.00 -5.92
CA PRO A 95 2.05 13.66 -5.10
C PRO A 95 2.25 15.17 -4.94
N HIS A 96 3.45 15.62 -4.55
CA HIS A 96 3.75 17.05 -4.36
C HIS A 96 3.59 17.86 -5.64
N LEU A 97 3.95 17.30 -6.80
CA LEU A 97 3.78 17.98 -8.09
C LEU A 97 2.31 18.05 -8.47
N ALA A 98 1.58 16.94 -8.32
CA ALA A 98 0.14 16.90 -8.58
C ALA A 98 -0.62 17.89 -7.70
N ALA A 99 -0.31 17.96 -6.40
CA ALA A 99 -0.87 18.91 -5.46
C ALA A 99 -0.60 20.38 -5.85
N ARG A 100 0.64 20.67 -6.29
CA ARG A 100 1.02 22.01 -6.77
C ARG A 100 0.26 22.41 -8.04
N LEU A 101 0.15 21.50 -9.00
CA LEU A 101 -0.60 21.74 -10.25
C LEU A 101 -2.09 21.96 -9.97
N ALA A 102 -2.66 21.20 -9.06
CA ALA A 102 -4.05 21.33 -8.65
C ALA A 102 -4.31 22.49 -7.67
N ARG A 103 -3.26 23.19 -7.21
CA ARG A 103 -3.34 24.22 -6.15
C ARG A 103 -4.07 23.74 -4.89
N ARG A 104 -3.92 22.46 -4.59
CA ARG A 104 -4.53 21.81 -3.42
C ARG A 104 -3.42 21.06 -2.66
N PRO A 105 -2.79 21.69 -1.65
CA PRO A 105 -1.70 21.08 -0.90
C PRO A 105 -2.15 19.87 -0.10
N ILE A 106 -1.25 18.91 0.06
CA ILE A 106 -1.48 17.71 0.88
C ILE A 106 -1.07 18.04 2.32
N HIS A 107 -1.98 17.80 3.25
CA HIS A 107 -1.78 17.93 4.70
C HIS A 107 -1.92 16.56 5.36
N LEU A 108 -0.91 16.13 6.13
CA LEU A 108 -0.94 14.84 6.80
C LEU A 108 -2.10 14.74 7.79
N GLU A 109 -2.45 15.84 8.46
CA GLU A 109 -3.55 15.91 9.42
C GLU A 109 -4.89 15.52 8.77
N VAL A 110 -5.13 15.97 7.55
CA VAL A 110 -6.35 15.61 6.79
C VAL A 110 -6.37 14.12 6.48
N ILE A 111 -5.23 13.54 6.13
CA ILE A 111 -5.12 12.10 5.89
C ILE A 111 -5.41 11.32 7.18
N LEU A 112 -4.79 11.73 8.29
CA LEU A 112 -4.97 11.07 9.59
C LEU A 112 -6.41 11.17 10.10
N GLU A 113 -7.08 12.30 9.89
CA GLU A 113 -8.49 12.50 10.23
C GLU A 113 -9.38 11.52 9.47
N ASN A 114 -9.20 11.41 8.14
CA ASN A 114 -9.96 10.47 7.32
C ASN A 114 -9.69 9.01 7.73
N ALA A 115 -8.44 8.68 8.08
CA ALA A 115 -8.10 7.36 8.58
C ALA A 115 -8.79 7.04 9.92
N ARG A 116 -8.92 8.03 10.84
CA ARG A 116 -9.66 7.85 12.10
C ARG A 116 -11.14 7.59 11.85
N VAL A 117 -11.78 8.37 10.96
CA VAL A 117 -13.19 8.15 10.58
C VAL A 117 -13.40 6.71 10.05
N LEU A 118 -12.50 6.19 9.23
CA LEU A 118 -12.56 4.81 8.77
C LEU A 118 -12.34 3.81 9.91
N ALA A 119 -11.38 4.06 10.80
CA ALA A 119 -11.06 3.19 11.93
C ALA A 119 -12.17 3.13 13.01
N GLU A 120 -13.08 4.09 13.05
CA GLU A 120 -14.28 4.04 13.88
C GLU A 120 -15.30 3.04 13.36
N ARG A 121 -15.33 2.81 12.06
CA ARG A 121 -16.32 1.99 11.35
C ARG A 121 -15.81 0.60 11.03
N HIS A 122 -14.50 0.43 10.88
CA HIS A 122 -13.86 -0.82 10.49
C HIS A 122 -12.81 -1.23 11.52
N ARG A 123 -12.71 -2.55 11.71
CA ARG A 123 -11.77 -3.11 12.69
C ARG A 123 -10.32 -2.90 12.30
N LEU A 124 -10.02 -2.85 10.99
CA LEU A 124 -8.66 -2.82 10.46
C LEU A 124 -8.60 -2.02 9.15
N LEU A 125 -7.56 -1.19 9.00
CA LEU A 125 -7.29 -0.49 7.75
C LEU A 125 -6.09 -1.09 7.02
N VAL A 126 -6.18 -1.19 5.70
CA VAL A 126 -5.05 -1.46 4.81
C VAL A 126 -4.77 -0.19 4.02
N VAL A 127 -3.72 0.52 4.39
CA VAL A 127 -3.39 1.84 3.82
C VAL A 127 -2.33 1.67 2.75
N GLU A 128 -2.61 2.09 1.53
CA GLU A 128 -1.67 2.06 0.41
C GLU A 128 -0.95 3.39 0.21
N GLY A 129 0.37 3.40 0.34
CA GLY A 129 1.20 4.55 0.02
C GLY A 129 1.32 4.82 -1.49
N ALA A 130 1.70 6.04 -1.87
CA ALA A 130 1.97 6.43 -3.25
C ALA A 130 3.48 6.43 -3.54
N GLY A 131 3.91 5.69 -4.59
CA GLY A 131 5.33 5.56 -4.94
C GLY A 131 6.16 4.84 -3.87
N GLY A 132 7.36 5.34 -3.61
CA GLY A 132 8.26 4.84 -2.56
C GLY A 132 8.31 5.75 -1.33
N LEU A 133 9.06 5.33 -0.30
CA LEU A 133 9.12 6.00 1.02
C LEU A 133 9.57 7.47 0.95
N MET A 134 10.53 7.77 0.08
CA MET A 134 11.11 9.12 -0.04
C MET A 134 10.35 10.03 -1.01
N VAL A 135 9.18 9.60 -1.49
CA VAL A 135 8.34 10.43 -2.36
C VAL A 135 7.76 11.60 -1.57
N PRO A 136 8.00 12.87 -2.00
CA PRO A 136 7.45 14.02 -1.32
C PRO A 136 5.92 14.10 -1.44
N LEU A 137 5.26 14.39 -0.34
CA LEU A 137 3.84 14.71 -0.28
C LEU A 137 3.61 16.22 -0.41
N ASN A 138 4.46 16.98 0.26
CA ASN A 138 4.47 18.46 0.24
C ASN A 138 5.92 18.97 0.35
N GLU A 139 6.11 20.24 0.72
CA GLU A 139 7.43 20.89 0.79
C GLU A 139 8.36 20.32 1.89
N SER A 140 7.83 19.64 2.90
CA SER A 140 8.58 19.18 4.08
C SER A 140 8.37 17.74 4.47
N GLU A 141 7.33 17.08 3.95
CA GLU A 141 6.91 15.75 4.36
C GLU A 141 6.93 14.76 3.20
N THR A 142 7.37 13.55 3.50
CA THR A 142 7.47 12.43 2.57
C THR A 142 6.44 11.34 2.89
N MET A 143 6.36 10.32 2.05
CA MET A 143 5.57 9.11 2.32
C MET A 143 6.07 8.38 3.58
N LEU A 144 7.35 8.48 3.92
CA LEU A 144 7.92 7.93 5.16
C LEU A 144 7.39 8.66 6.39
N ASP A 145 7.22 9.98 6.31
CA ASP A 145 6.65 10.77 7.41
C ASP A 145 5.18 10.41 7.63
N LEU A 146 4.41 10.18 6.54
CA LEU A 146 3.04 9.66 6.65
C LEU A 146 3.02 8.27 7.29
N ALA A 147 3.89 7.35 6.86
CA ALA A 147 3.96 6.01 7.46
C ALA A 147 4.28 6.08 8.96
N ALA A 148 5.19 6.99 9.36
CA ALA A 148 5.51 7.22 10.76
C ALA A 148 4.33 7.83 11.54
N ALA A 149 3.61 8.79 10.96
CA ALA A 149 2.45 9.41 11.59
C ALA A 149 1.27 8.44 11.76
N MET A 150 1.09 7.51 10.82
CA MET A 150 0.09 6.44 10.92
C MET A 150 0.42 5.44 12.04
N ALA A 151 1.69 5.28 12.39
CA ALA A 151 2.18 4.36 13.43
C ALA A 151 1.71 2.90 13.27
N MET A 152 1.43 2.48 12.03
CA MET A 152 1.01 1.12 11.70
C MET A 152 2.21 0.23 11.37
N PRO A 153 2.12 -1.10 11.58
CA PRO A 153 3.06 -2.04 11.01
C PRO A 153 3.14 -1.88 9.48
N VAL A 154 4.36 -1.92 8.94
CA VAL A 154 4.62 -1.66 7.52
C VAL A 154 4.87 -2.97 6.77
N LEU A 155 4.19 -3.13 5.64
CA LEU A 155 4.46 -4.15 4.62
C LEU A 155 5.19 -3.49 3.45
N LEU A 156 6.41 -3.93 3.17
CA LEU A 156 7.20 -3.41 2.06
C LEU A 156 7.01 -4.25 0.80
N VAL A 157 6.70 -3.62 -0.31
CA VAL A 157 6.54 -4.25 -1.62
C VAL A 157 7.68 -3.83 -2.55
N GLY A 158 8.34 -4.79 -3.17
CA GLY A 158 9.38 -4.56 -4.17
C GLY A 158 9.17 -5.46 -5.39
N HIS A 159 9.76 -5.09 -6.53
CA HIS A 159 9.86 -6.03 -7.63
C HIS A 159 10.89 -7.12 -7.29
N SER A 160 10.81 -8.27 -7.97
CA SER A 160 11.66 -9.43 -7.66
C SER A 160 12.93 -9.53 -8.50
N GLY A 161 12.98 -8.84 -9.65
CA GLY A 161 14.06 -8.95 -10.63
C GLY A 161 15.31 -8.13 -10.31
N LEU A 162 16.14 -7.91 -11.32
CA LEU A 162 17.40 -7.17 -11.19
C LEU A 162 17.19 -5.76 -10.60
N GLY A 163 18.03 -5.39 -9.62
CA GLY A 163 17.94 -4.13 -8.86
C GLY A 163 17.09 -4.23 -7.58
N ALA A 164 16.33 -5.32 -7.38
CA ALA A 164 15.47 -5.52 -6.20
C ALA A 164 16.23 -5.40 -4.88
N ILE A 165 17.38 -6.06 -4.77
CA ILE A 165 18.18 -6.09 -3.54
C ILE A 165 18.46 -4.67 -3.02
N ASN A 166 19.07 -3.82 -3.86
CA ASN A 166 19.43 -2.47 -3.47
C ASN A 166 18.21 -1.65 -3.03
N HIS A 167 17.13 -1.67 -3.83
CA HIS A 167 15.94 -0.87 -3.54
C HIS A 167 15.23 -1.33 -2.26
N VAL A 168 15.15 -2.64 -2.03
CA VAL A 168 14.54 -3.20 -0.80
C VAL A 168 15.38 -2.85 0.42
N LEU A 169 16.71 -3.07 0.37
CA LEU A 169 17.59 -2.80 1.50
C LEU A 169 17.60 -1.31 1.88
N LEU A 170 17.67 -0.40 0.92
CA LEU A 170 17.56 1.05 1.19
C LEU A 170 16.21 1.42 1.80
N SER A 171 15.12 0.80 1.34
CA SER A 171 13.79 1.03 1.92
C SER A 171 13.68 0.50 3.34
N LEU A 172 14.28 -0.65 3.64
CA LEU A 172 14.34 -1.21 5.00
C LEU A 172 15.12 -0.29 5.94
N GLU A 173 16.25 0.26 5.50
CA GLU A 173 17.04 1.22 6.29
C GLU A 173 16.23 2.50 6.57
N ALA A 174 15.51 3.02 5.59
CA ALA A 174 14.63 4.17 5.78
C ALA A 174 13.53 3.89 6.82
N LEU A 175 12.88 2.73 6.77
CA LEU A 175 11.86 2.33 7.75
C LEU A 175 12.44 2.18 9.15
N ARG A 176 13.63 1.55 9.28
CA ARG A 176 14.32 1.34 10.54
C ARG A 176 14.77 2.65 11.18
N SER A 177 15.21 3.61 10.38
CA SER A 177 15.61 4.94 10.88
C SER A 177 14.47 5.68 11.59
N ARG A 178 13.23 5.31 11.31
CA ARG A 178 12.02 5.84 11.98
C ARG A 178 11.44 4.88 13.02
N ASN A 179 12.16 3.79 13.37
CA ASN A 179 11.72 2.77 14.32
C ASN A 179 10.34 2.15 13.98
N LEU A 180 10.02 2.04 12.70
CA LEU A 180 8.76 1.45 12.25
C LEU A 180 8.80 -0.08 12.34
N LYS A 181 7.72 -0.68 12.84
CA LYS A 181 7.56 -2.14 12.82
C LYS A 181 7.39 -2.61 11.38
N ILE A 182 8.28 -3.45 10.89
CA ILE A 182 8.23 -4.02 9.55
C ILE A 182 7.71 -5.45 9.66
N LEU A 183 6.58 -5.75 9.01
CA LEU A 183 6.00 -7.11 8.97
C LEU A 183 6.85 -8.05 8.12
N GLY A 184 7.35 -7.54 7.02
CA GLY A 184 8.15 -8.27 6.05
C GLY A 184 8.13 -7.61 4.68
N VAL A 185 8.64 -8.35 3.70
CA VAL A 185 8.72 -7.93 2.30
C VAL A 185 7.84 -8.84 1.46
N ILE A 186 7.12 -8.27 0.50
CA ILE A 186 6.53 -9.00 -0.62
C ILE A 186 7.28 -8.61 -1.88
N LEU A 187 7.74 -9.62 -2.61
CA LEU A 187 8.33 -9.44 -3.93
C LEU A 187 7.28 -9.72 -5.01
N ASN A 188 7.28 -8.94 -6.05
CA ASN A 188 6.29 -9.05 -7.11
C ASN A 188 6.97 -9.15 -8.48
N ASP A 189 6.58 -10.14 -9.26
CA ASP A 189 6.96 -10.28 -10.66
C ASP A 189 6.04 -9.37 -11.49
N THR A 190 6.52 -8.19 -11.84
CA THR A 190 5.72 -7.21 -12.60
C THR A 190 5.54 -7.58 -14.08
N LEU A 191 6.29 -8.58 -14.55
CA LEU A 191 6.23 -9.15 -15.88
C LEU A 191 6.43 -10.67 -15.80
N THR A 192 6.14 -11.37 -16.89
CA THR A 192 6.47 -12.80 -17.01
C THR A 192 7.98 -13.00 -16.88
N VAL A 193 8.36 -13.90 -15.99
CA VAL A 193 9.76 -14.27 -15.78
C VAL A 193 10.13 -15.45 -16.68
N ALA A 194 11.11 -15.24 -17.54
CA ALA A 194 11.64 -16.31 -18.39
C ALA A 194 12.32 -17.39 -17.53
N ASP A 195 12.25 -18.65 -17.96
CA ASP A 195 12.81 -19.77 -17.18
C ASP A 195 14.31 -19.62 -16.90
N HIS A 196 15.06 -19.05 -17.85
CA HIS A 196 16.51 -18.84 -17.69
C HIS A 196 16.85 -17.67 -16.74
N ASP A 197 15.88 -16.84 -16.32
CA ASP A 197 16.07 -15.73 -15.39
C ASP A 197 15.57 -16.05 -13.98
N ARG A 198 14.90 -17.19 -13.79
CA ARG A 198 14.31 -17.55 -12.47
C ARG A 198 15.35 -17.56 -11.35
N PHE A 199 16.57 -17.98 -11.64
CA PHE A 199 17.65 -18.02 -10.65
C PHE A 199 17.97 -16.63 -10.07
N ILE A 200 17.82 -15.53 -10.87
CA ILE A 200 18.02 -14.16 -10.40
C ILE A 200 16.99 -13.81 -9.33
N HIS A 201 15.73 -14.15 -9.58
CA HIS A 201 14.63 -13.86 -8.67
C HIS A 201 14.73 -14.67 -7.38
N ASP A 202 15.17 -15.92 -7.47
CA ASP A 202 15.33 -16.81 -6.31
C ASP A 202 16.54 -16.36 -5.47
N ASP A 203 17.67 -15.98 -6.10
CA ASP A 203 18.84 -15.46 -5.40
C ASP A 203 18.53 -14.10 -4.73
N ASN A 204 17.84 -13.20 -5.43
CA ASN A 204 17.40 -11.91 -4.88
C ASN A 204 16.58 -12.09 -3.59
N LEU A 205 15.67 -13.07 -3.57
CA LEU A 205 14.88 -13.38 -2.38
C LEU A 205 15.80 -13.77 -1.20
N HIS A 206 16.74 -14.67 -1.43
CA HIS A 206 17.69 -15.11 -0.41
C HIS A 206 18.60 -13.98 0.06
N ALA A 207 19.12 -13.18 -0.87
CA ALA A 207 19.97 -12.03 -0.56
C ALA A 207 19.20 -10.99 0.28
N ILE A 208 17.97 -10.66 -0.09
CA ILE A 208 17.12 -9.72 0.66
C ILE A 208 16.88 -10.23 2.07
N GLN A 209 16.57 -11.52 2.26
CA GLN A 209 16.37 -12.09 3.59
C GLN A 209 17.64 -12.03 4.43
N SER A 210 18.76 -12.42 3.85
CA SER A 210 20.06 -12.49 4.55
C SER A 210 20.58 -11.11 4.91
N PHE A 211 20.76 -10.22 3.94
CA PHE A 211 21.33 -8.88 4.17
C PHE A 211 20.32 -7.92 4.82
N GLY A 212 19.04 -8.09 4.52
CA GLY A 212 17.96 -7.30 5.11
C GLY A 212 17.59 -7.74 6.52
N ASN A 213 18.02 -8.91 6.97
CA ASN A 213 17.55 -9.53 8.23
C ASN A 213 16.02 -9.37 8.36
N ILE A 214 15.29 -9.80 7.34
CA ILE A 214 13.84 -9.63 7.21
C ILE A 214 13.23 -10.83 6.49
N ARG A 215 11.98 -11.16 6.81
CA ARG A 215 11.25 -12.21 6.09
C ARG A 215 10.73 -11.69 4.76
N VAL A 216 10.97 -12.43 3.69
CA VAL A 216 10.18 -12.33 2.48
C VAL A 216 8.95 -13.22 2.66
N LEU A 217 7.78 -12.60 2.81
CA LEU A 217 6.53 -13.26 3.17
C LEU A 217 5.91 -14.01 2.00
N ALA A 218 6.07 -13.44 0.80
CA ALA A 218 5.61 -14.05 -0.44
C ALA A 218 6.36 -13.47 -1.65
N ARG A 219 6.37 -14.23 -2.75
CA ARG A 219 6.63 -13.74 -4.08
C ARG A 219 5.37 -13.93 -4.91
N ILE A 220 4.82 -12.83 -5.42
CA ILE A 220 3.63 -12.84 -6.27
C ILE A 220 4.12 -12.99 -7.71
N PRO A 221 3.76 -14.08 -8.42
CA PRO A 221 4.11 -14.25 -9.82
C PRO A 221 3.35 -13.25 -10.70
N TRP A 222 3.73 -13.10 -11.96
CA TRP A 222 2.91 -12.37 -12.93
C TRP A 222 1.51 -12.98 -13.01
N LEU A 223 0.49 -12.18 -12.72
CA LEU A 223 -0.91 -12.60 -12.58
C LEU A 223 -1.73 -12.45 -13.87
N GLY A 224 -1.10 -11.98 -14.97
CA GLY A 224 -1.83 -11.65 -16.19
C GLY A 224 -2.41 -10.24 -16.21
N ALA A 225 -3.15 -9.94 -17.29
CA ALA A 225 -3.88 -8.68 -17.46
C ALA A 225 -5.25 -8.98 -18.10
N PRO A 226 -6.36 -8.96 -17.35
CA PRO A 226 -6.47 -8.61 -15.93
C PRO A 226 -5.83 -9.63 -14.99
N PRO A 227 -5.42 -9.22 -13.77
CA PRO A 227 -4.85 -10.14 -12.80
C PRO A 227 -5.80 -11.24 -12.37
N ASP A 228 -5.29 -12.48 -12.27
CA ASP A 228 -6.05 -13.64 -11.75
C ASP A 228 -6.12 -13.60 -10.21
N PRO A 229 -7.30 -13.41 -9.61
CA PRO A 229 -7.44 -13.32 -8.15
C PRO A 229 -7.12 -14.62 -7.42
N ASP A 230 -7.29 -15.78 -8.07
CA ASP A 230 -7.01 -17.07 -7.43
C ASP A 230 -5.50 -17.36 -7.39
N LEU A 231 -4.75 -16.91 -8.40
CA LEU A 231 -3.29 -16.91 -8.34
C LEU A 231 -2.77 -16.03 -7.23
N LEU A 232 -3.36 -14.84 -7.06
CA LEU A 232 -3.01 -13.91 -6.00
C LEU A 232 -3.26 -14.51 -4.61
N ASP A 233 -4.40 -15.14 -4.42
CA ASP A 233 -4.72 -15.83 -3.15
C ASP A 233 -3.74 -16.96 -2.84
N ARG A 234 -3.37 -17.74 -3.85
CA ARG A 234 -2.36 -18.83 -3.71
C ARG A 234 -0.98 -18.26 -3.37
N ALA A 235 -0.56 -17.20 -4.03
CA ALA A 235 0.75 -16.57 -3.80
C ALA A 235 0.91 -16.07 -2.36
N LEU A 236 -0.16 -15.52 -1.78
CA LEU A 236 -0.18 -15.03 -0.40
C LEU A 236 -0.57 -16.09 0.63
N GLY A 237 -0.96 -17.29 0.18
CA GLY A 237 -1.50 -18.36 1.03
C GLY A 237 -0.57 -18.84 2.14
N ALA A 238 0.74 -18.78 1.93
CA ALA A 238 1.74 -19.18 2.92
C ALA A 238 1.94 -18.16 4.07
N TRP A 239 1.49 -16.92 3.89
CA TRP A 239 1.63 -15.88 4.91
C TRP A 239 0.48 -15.94 5.92
N ASP A 240 0.78 -16.26 7.19
CA ASP A 240 -0.20 -16.24 8.28
C ASP A 240 -0.41 -14.82 8.81
N LEU A 241 -1.22 -14.06 8.07
CA LEU A 241 -1.51 -12.65 8.35
C LEU A 241 -2.12 -12.43 9.75
N HIS A 242 -2.87 -13.41 10.28
CA HIS A 242 -3.52 -13.28 11.59
C HIS A 242 -2.55 -13.26 12.77
N LYS A 243 -1.37 -13.86 12.61
CA LYS A 243 -0.35 -13.86 13.66
C LYS A 243 0.44 -12.56 13.72
N GLU A 244 0.34 -11.72 12.70
CA GLU A 244 1.12 -10.49 12.58
C GLU A 244 0.34 -9.24 13.03
N LEU A 245 -0.99 -9.32 13.12
CA LEU A 245 -1.94 -8.26 13.48
C LEU A 245 -2.52 -8.45 14.88
#